data_f145e840230f58697758a93a98b35c66
#
_entry.id   f145e840230f58697758a93a98b35c66
#
_cell.length_a   1.000
_cell.length_b   1.000
_cell.length_c   1.000
_cell.angle_alpha   90.00
_cell.angle_beta   90.00
_cell.angle_gamma   90.00
#
_symmetry.space_group_name_H-M   'P 1'
#
loop_
_entity.id
_entity.type
_entity.pdbx_description
1 polymer ?
#
loop_
_entity_poly.entity_id
_entity_poly.type
_entity_poly.pdbx_seq_one_letter_code
_entity_poly.pdbx_strand_id
1 'polypeptide(L)'
;MTLLDAPKFDAAREQRRQVFLYSTAGFLFVLLVVWWLVAGRPVDWPWNWNNYLFGRSVVNNFLSDVEKNDLASAYGIWIHDKNWQQHPAQYGAYPFARFQEDWSSTSPDNEYGAIQTHKIALAGRYGNGVLLAVLINGRKSKALNLEYDPKNHSLNFAPPGVELYLGP
;
A
#
# COMPACT_ATOMS: atom_id res chain seq x y z
N MET A 1 47.35 -33.12 22.61
CA MET A 1 46.71 -31.89 23.10
C MET A 1 46.38 -32.10 24.54
N THR A 2 47.05 -31.38 25.41
CA THR A 2 46.84 -31.45 26.87
C THR A 2 45.76 -30.47 27.27
N LEU A 3 44.99 -30.77 28.32
CA LEU A 3 43.92 -29.88 28.89
C LEU A 3 44.42 -28.47 29.26
N LEU A 4 45.73 -28.27 29.30
CA LEU A 4 46.40 -27.00 29.61
C LEU A 4 46.40 -26.00 28.42
N ASP A 5 46.12 -26.47 27.19
CA ASP A 5 46.11 -25.63 25.98
C ASP A 5 44.70 -25.09 25.66
N ALA A 6 43.70 -25.32 26.53
CA ALA A 6 42.37 -24.78 26.34
C ALA A 6 42.39 -23.26 26.50
N PRO A 7 41.79 -22.50 25.56
CA PRO A 7 41.73 -21.05 25.68
C PRO A 7 41.01 -20.64 26.97
N LYS A 8 41.66 -19.77 27.77
CA LYS A 8 41.06 -19.26 29.02
C LYS A 8 39.76 -18.55 28.71
N PHE A 9 38.69 -18.91 29.43
CA PHE A 9 37.42 -18.26 29.34
C PHE A 9 37.52 -16.78 29.78
N ASP A 10 37.24 -15.86 28.86
CA ASP A 10 37.20 -14.41 29.10
C ASP A 10 35.74 -13.97 29.30
N ALA A 11 35.35 -13.86 30.58
CA ALA A 11 33.99 -13.46 30.94
C ALA A 11 33.61 -12.05 30.44
N ALA A 12 34.59 -11.13 30.38
CA ALA A 12 34.33 -9.76 29.92
C ALA A 12 34.06 -9.73 28.41
N ARG A 13 34.75 -10.54 27.63
CA ARG A 13 34.52 -10.68 26.19
C ARG A 13 33.16 -11.30 25.91
N GLU A 14 32.79 -12.34 26.65
CA GLU A 14 31.49 -12.99 26.49
C GLU A 14 30.34 -12.06 26.87
N GLN A 15 30.47 -11.30 27.95
CA GLN A 15 29.46 -10.29 28.35
C GLN A 15 29.28 -9.21 27.27
N ARG A 16 30.37 -8.68 26.71
CA ARG A 16 30.28 -7.70 25.62
C ARG A 16 29.60 -8.29 24.39
N ARG A 17 29.89 -9.53 24.04
CA ARG A 17 29.25 -10.26 22.95
C ARG A 17 27.75 -10.41 23.19
N GLN A 18 27.33 -10.81 24.39
CA GLN A 18 25.90 -10.93 24.74
C GLN A 18 25.20 -9.58 24.69
N VAL A 19 25.77 -8.52 25.25
CA VAL A 19 25.21 -7.17 25.18
C VAL A 19 25.05 -6.73 23.72
N PHE A 20 26.06 -6.98 22.87
CA PHE A 20 25.98 -6.66 21.45
C PHE A 20 24.86 -7.45 20.76
N LEU A 21 24.75 -8.75 21.00
CA LEU A 21 23.72 -9.60 20.41
C LEU A 21 22.31 -9.16 20.83
N TYR A 22 22.10 -8.92 22.12
CA TYR A 22 20.77 -8.49 22.61
C TYR A 22 20.40 -7.08 22.14
N SER A 23 21.34 -6.14 22.09
CA SER A 23 21.08 -4.81 21.57
C SER A 23 20.78 -4.82 20.07
N THR A 24 21.51 -5.63 19.29
CA THR A 24 21.24 -5.81 17.86
C THR A 24 19.89 -6.47 17.63
N ALA A 25 19.57 -7.53 18.36
CA ALA A 25 18.25 -8.19 18.28
C ALA A 25 17.11 -7.24 18.67
N GLY A 26 17.27 -6.47 19.73
CA GLY A 26 16.30 -5.45 20.15
C GLY A 26 16.11 -4.36 19.09
N PHE A 27 17.19 -3.87 18.49
CA PHE A 27 17.12 -2.90 17.42
C PHE A 27 16.38 -3.44 16.18
N LEU A 28 16.70 -4.65 15.74
CA LEU A 28 16.01 -5.30 14.61
C LEU A 28 14.53 -5.52 14.90
N PHE A 29 14.18 -5.90 16.13
CA PHE A 29 12.79 -6.03 16.54
C PHE A 29 12.05 -4.70 16.47
N VAL A 30 12.64 -3.60 16.94
CA VAL A 30 12.05 -2.25 16.82
C VAL A 30 11.84 -1.88 15.37
N LEU A 31 12.83 -2.12 14.49
CA LEU A 31 12.68 -1.84 13.06
C LEU A 31 11.52 -2.63 12.44
N LEU A 32 11.36 -3.90 12.81
CA LEU A 32 10.27 -4.75 12.33
C LEU A 32 8.91 -4.22 12.81
N VAL A 33 8.79 -3.79 14.06
CA VAL A 33 7.56 -3.20 14.60
C VAL A 33 7.23 -1.88 13.89
N VAL A 34 8.22 -1.01 13.67
CA VAL A 34 8.03 0.25 12.94
C VAL A 34 7.56 -0.04 11.51
N TRP A 35 8.19 -0.98 10.82
CA TRP A 35 7.78 -1.37 9.47
C TRP A 35 6.34 -1.89 9.44
N TRP A 36 5.96 -2.75 10.38
CA TRP A 36 4.58 -3.23 10.51
C TRP A 36 3.56 -2.08 10.74
N LEU A 37 3.89 -1.11 11.61
CA LEU A 37 3.03 0.05 11.86
C LEU A 37 2.87 0.92 10.61
N VAL A 38 3.95 1.21 9.90
CA VAL A 38 3.95 2.03 8.67
C VAL A 38 3.20 1.35 7.54
N ALA A 39 3.30 0.02 7.42
CA ALA A 39 2.52 -0.78 6.47
C ALA A 39 1.00 -0.80 6.77
N GLY A 40 0.58 -0.25 7.91
CA GLY A 40 -0.83 -0.16 8.31
C GLY A 40 -1.34 -1.36 9.09
N ARG A 41 -0.45 -2.03 9.82
CA ARG A 41 -0.73 -3.19 10.70
C ARG A 41 -1.34 -4.37 9.95
N PRO A 42 -0.78 -4.82 8.82
CA PRO A 42 -1.33 -5.92 8.05
C PRO A 42 -1.35 -7.21 8.89
N VAL A 43 -2.44 -7.97 8.74
CA VAL A 43 -2.55 -9.31 9.30
C VAL A 43 -2.05 -10.29 8.25
N ASP A 44 -0.75 -10.23 7.95
CA ASP A 44 -0.12 -11.05 6.93
C ASP A 44 1.38 -11.23 7.25
N TRP A 45 2.06 -12.09 6.50
CA TRP A 45 3.48 -12.36 6.68
C TRP A 45 4.35 -11.13 6.31
N PRO A 46 5.47 -10.91 7.01
CA PRO A 46 6.30 -9.72 6.83
C PRO A 46 6.74 -9.42 5.39
N TRP A 47 7.00 -10.46 4.59
CA TRP A 47 7.41 -10.28 3.18
C TRP A 47 6.32 -9.67 2.29
N ASN A 48 5.05 -9.68 2.72
CA ASN A 48 3.95 -9.03 2.00
C ASN A 48 3.73 -7.58 2.43
N TRP A 49 4.32 -7.13 3.55
CA TRP A 49 4.04 -5.79 4.10
C TRP A 49 4.42 -4.65 3.15
N ASN A 50 5.42 -4.87 2.30
CA ASN A 50 5.76 -3.89 1.26
C ASN A 50 4.61 -3.66 0.28
N ASN A 51 3.84 -4.69 -0.07
CA ASN A 51 2.70 -4.53 -0.98
C ASN A 51 1.62 -3.64 -0.38
N TYR A 52 1.39 -3.75 0.96
CA TYR A 52 0.48 -2.86 1.67
C TYR A 52 1.00 -1.42 1.71
N LEU A 53 2.30 -1.25 1.97
CA LEU A 53 2.94 0.05 1.98
C LEU A 53 2.82 0.74 0.61
N PHE A 54 3.20 0.03 -0.45
CA PHE A 54 3.13 0.54 -1.82
C PHE A 54 1.68 0.79 -2.26
N GLY A 55 0.77 -0.15 -2.02
CA GLY A 55 -0.64 0.01 -2.35
C GLY A 55 -1.26 1.24 -1.68
N ARG A 56 -0.98 1.46 -0.38
CA ARG A 56 -1.43 2.66 0.34
C ARG A 56 -0.83 3.93 -0.25
N SER A 57 0.45 3.93 -0.59
CA SER A 57 1.12 5.08 -1.20
C SER A 57 0.56 5.40 -2.58
N VAL A 58 0.38 4.38 -3.42
CA VAL A 58 -0.15 4.55 -4.79
C VAL A 58 -1.58 5.08 -4.74
N VAL A 59 -2.47 4.49 -3.92
CA VAL A 59 -3.86 4.94 -3.75
C VAL A 59 -3.92 6.36 -3.19
N ASN A 60 -3.07 6.69 -2.22
CA ASN A 60 -3.04 8.04 -1.64
C ASN A 60 -2.60 9.09 -2.67
N ASN A 61 -1.56 8.81 -3.46
CA ASN A 61 -1.11 9.70 -4.52
C ASN A 61 -2.19 9.86 -5.62
N PHE A 62 -2.78 8.74 -6.04
CA PHE A 62 -3.86 8.72 -7.01
C PHE A 62 -5.04 9.60 -6.59
N LEU A 63 -5.58 9.38 -5.39
CA LEU A 63 -6.71 10.16 -4.89
C LEU A 63 -6.35 11.62 -4.61
N SER A 64 -5.12 11.91 -4.21
CA SER A 64 -4.64 13.29 -4.08
C SER A 64 -4.64 14.05 -5.41
N ASP A 65 -4.36 13.38 -6.53
CA ASP A 65 -4.42 14.01 -7.85
C ASP A 65 -5.88 14.14 -8.33
N VAL A 66 -6.75 13.16 -8.01
CA VAL A 66 -8.20 13.29 -8.25
C VAL A 66 -8.80 14.46 -7.46
N GLU A 67 -8.42 14.64 -6.19
CA GLU A 67 -8.85 15.78 -5.35
C GLU A 67 -8.47 17.15 -5.95
N LYS A 68 -7.30 17.22 -6.58
CA LYS A 68 -6.83 18.42 -7.30
C LYS A 68 -7.44 18.57 -8.69
N ASN A 69 -8.30 17.63 -9.11
CA ASN A 69 -8.84 17.51 -10.47
C ASN A 69 -7.75 17.36 -11.56
N ASP A 70 -6.58 16.83 -11.18
CA ASP A 70 -5.52 16.46 -12.14
C ASP A 70 -5.73 15.00 -12.60
N LEU A 71 -6.79 14.83 -13.42
CA LEU A 71 -7.17 13.50 -13.90
C LEU A 71 -6.14 12.87 -14.84
N ALA A 72 -5.31 13.69 -15.50
CA ALA A 72 -4.28 13.18 -16.39
C ALA A 72 -3.14 12.50 -15.59
N SER A 73 -2.68 13.12 -14.51
CA SER A 73 -1.69 12.54 -13.60
C SER A 73 -2.26 11.33 -12.86
N ALA A 74 -3.51 11.44 -12.37
CA ALA A 74 -4.20 10.33 -11.71
C ALA A 74 -4.31 9.09 -12.63
N TYR A 75 -4.64 9.28 -13.90
CA TYR A 75 -4.70 8.18 -14.87
C TYR A 75 -3.33 7.53 -15.08
N GLY A 76 -2.27 8.32 -15.15
CA GLY A 76 -0.89 7.80 -15.23
C GLY A 76 -0.51 6.93 -14.03
N ILE A 77 -1.00 7.26 -12.82
CA ILE A 77 -0.84 6.42 -11.63
C ILE A 77 -1.69 5.16 -11.72
N TRP A 78 -2.95 5.29 -12.18
CA TRP A 78 -3.90 4.18 -12.32
C TRP A 78 -3.34 3.04 -13.17
N ILE A 79 -2.78 3.38 -14.35
CA ILE A 79 -2.22 2.40 -15.29
C ILE A 79 -0.72 2.16 -15.10
N HIS A 80 -0.09 2.86 -14.14
CA HIS A 80 1.35 2.85 -13.89
C HIS A 80 2.19 3.26 -15.12
N ASP A 81 1.73 4.24 -15.88
CA ASP A 81 2.45 4.81 -17.02
C ASP A 81 2.36 6.35 -17.04
N LYS A 82 3.46 7.03 -16.75
CA LYS A 82 3.52 8.50 -16.79
C LYS A 82 3.49 9.08 -18.20
N ASN A 83 3.84 8.28 -19.20
CA ASN A 83 3.95 8.68 -20.59
C ASN A 83 2.80 8.13 -21.47
N TRP A 84 1.69 7.74 -20.85
CA TRP A 84 0.54 7.11 -21.50
C TRP A 84 0.01 7.87 -22.73
N GLN A 85 0.17 9.18 -22.75
CA GLN A 85 -0.25 10.04 -23.86
C GLN A 85 0.50 9.76 -25.18
N GLN A 86 1.70 9.14 -25.09
CA GLN A 86 2.49 8.79 -26.24
C GLN A 86 2.01 7.50 -26.94
N HIS A 87 1.27 6.65 -26.20
CA HIS A 87 0.79 5.35 -26.69
C HIS A 87 -0.64 5.02 -26.20
N PRO A 88 -1.62 5.90 -26.45
CA PRO A 88 -2.96 5.76 -25.90
C PRO A 88 -3.69 4.48 -26.36
N ALA A 89 -3.30 3.92 -27.49
CA ALA A 89 -3.89 2.69 -28.02
C ALA A 89 -3.64 1.44 -27.16
N GLN A 90 -2.62 1.46 -26.29
CA GLN A 90 -2.33 0.35 -25.37
C GLN A 90 -3.41 0.19 -24.29
N TYR A 91 -4.12 1.26 -23.97
CA TYR A 91 -5.08 1.33 -22.87
C TYR A 91 -6.53 1.31 -23.36
N GLY A 92 -6.80 0.68 -24.51
CA GLY A 92 -8.13 0.64 -25.11
C GLY A 92 -9.20 -0.05 -24.25
N ALA A 93 -8.82 -0.95 -23.35
CA ALA A 93 -9.76 -1.59 -22.41
C ALA A 93 -10.34 -0.62 -21.36
N TYR A 94 -9.57 0.39 -20.94
CA TYR A 94 -10.01 1.46 -20.05
C TYR A 94 -9.36 2.78 -20.47
N PRO A 95 -9.88 3.41 -21.53
CA PRO A 95 -9.29 4.61 -22.09
C PRO A 95 -9.48 5.82 -21.17
N PHE A 96 -8.62 6.84 -21.35
CA PHE A 96 -8.67 8.05 -20.53
C PHE A 96 -10.04 8.77 -20.55
N ALA A 97 -10.76 8.74 -21.67
CA ALA A 97 -12.11 9.31 -21.74
C ALA A 97 -13.07 8.62 -20.76
N ARG A 98 -13.04 7.28 -20.66
CA ARG A 98 -13.85 6.51 -19.71
C ARG A 98 -13.40 6.79 -18.28
N PHE A 99 -12.10 6.87 -18.04
CA PHE A 99 -11.56 7.27 -16.74
C PHE A 99 -12.08 8.66 -16.30
N GLN A 100 -12.13 9.63 -17.23
CA GLN A 100 -12.68 10.95 -16.94
C GLN A 100 -14.18 10.89 -16.57
N GLU A 101 -14.97 10.06 -17.25
CA GLU A 101 -16.37 9.82 -16.90
C GLU A 101 -16.53 9.27 -15.49
N ASP A 102 -15.69 8.31 -15.09
CA ASP A 102 -15.76 7.68 -13.76
C ASP A 102 -15.28 8.60 -12.63
N TRP A 103 -14.33 9.51 -12.89
CA TRP A 103 -13.63 10.27 -11.84
C TRP A 103 -13.87 11.78 -11.87
N SER A 104 -14.42 12.35 -12.94
CA SER A 104 -14.73 13.78 -12.97
C SER A 104 -15.80 14.15 -11.96
N SER A 105 -15.57 15.24 -11.21
CA SER A 105 -16.51 15.76 -10.23
C SER A 105 -17.88 16.18 -10.82
N THR A 106 -17.91 16.45 -12.12
CA THR A 106 -19.12 16.91 -12.84
C THR A 106 -19.82 15.79 -13.60
N SER A 107 -19.22 14.59 -13.66
CA SER A 107 -19.81 13.47 -14.38
C SER A 107 -20.94 12.83 -13.60
N PRO A 108 -22.09 12.51 -14.25
CA PRO A 108 -23.16 11.76 -13.62
C PRO A 108 -22.77 10.31 -13.28
N ASP A 109 -21.76 9.76 -13.95
CA ASP A 109 -21.26 8.40 -13.72
C ASP A 109 -20.37 8.30 -12.48
N ASN A 110 -19.86 9.43 -11.98
CA ASN A 110 -19.10 9.47 -10.74
C ASN A 110 -20.02 9.38 -9.52
N GLU A 111 -20.17 8.20 -8.99
CA GLU A 111 -21.04 7.93 -7.83
C GLU A 111 -20.61 8.65 -6.53
N TYR A 112 -19.37 9.12 -6.44
CA TYR A 112 -18.82 9.82 -5.28
C TYR A 112 -18.95 11.34 -5.40
N GLY A 113 -19.19 11.86 -6.60
CA GLY A 113 -19.18 13.29 -6.90
C GLY A 113 -17.79 13.91 -6.73
N ALA A 114 -17.74 15.16 -6.31
CA ALA A 114 -16.47 15.85 -6.05
C ALA A 114 -15.76 15.20 -4.85
N ILE A 115 -14.59 14.62 -5.09
CA ILE A 115 -13.72 14.05 -4.06
C ILE A 115 -12.88 15.19 -3.49
N GLN A 116 -13.12 15.54 -2.22
CA GLN A 116 -12.41 16.61 -1.52
C GLN A 116 -11.42 16.06 -0.49
N THR A 117 -11.72 14.90 0.09
CA THR A 117 -10.88 14.24 1.08
C THR A 117 -10.99 12.74 0.94
N HIS A 118 -9.90 12.05 1.21
CA HIS A 118 -9.89 10.60 1.28
C HIS A 118 -9.17 10.10 2.54
N LYS A 119 -9.53 8.92 2.99
CA LYS A 119 -8.85 8.23 4.08
C LYS A 119 -8.88 6.73 3.84
N ILE A 120 -7.72 6.11 3.72
CA ILE A 120 -7.62 4.65 3.64
C ILE A 120 -7.97 4.07 5.01
N ALA A 121 -9.13 3.43 5.11
CA ALA A 121 -9.66 2.86 6.35
C ALA A 121 -9.09 1.47 6.63
N LEU A 122 -9.11 0.61 5.62
CA LEU A 122 -8.61 -0.76 5.71
C LEU A 122 -7.78 -1.12 4.49
N ALA A 123 -6.89 -2.08 4.66
CA ALA A 123 -6.21 -2.77 3.58
C ALA A 123 -6.15 -4.26 3.91
N GLY A 124 -6.45 -5.10 2.94
CA GLY A 124 -6.47 -6.54 3.08
C GLY A 124 -5.88 -7.24 1.86
N ARG A 125 -5.39 -8.44 2.03
CA ARG A 125 -4.91 -9.25 0.92
C ARG A 125 -6.07 -9.74 0.07
N TYR A 126 -5.96 -9.62 -1.24
CA TYR A 126 -6.88 -10.20 -2.20
C TYR A 126 -6.08 -10.85 -3.34
N GLY A 127 -6.14 -12.15 -3.43
CA GLY A 127 -5.31 -12.90 -4.38
C GLY A 127 -3.82 -12.59 -4.21
N ASN A 128 -3.20 -12.07 -5.26
CA ASN A 128 -1.81 -11.60 -5.25
C ASN A 128 -1.71 -10.07 -4.99
N GLY A 129 -2.84 -9.37 -4.96
CA GLY A 129 -2.94 -7.94 -4.77
C GLY A 129 -3.30 -7.52 -3.35
N VAL A 130 -3.50 -6.23 -3.20
CA VAL A 130 -3.98 -5.60 -1.96
C VAL A 130 -5.26 -4.85 -2.25
N LEU A 131 -6.33 -5.23 -1.58
CA LEU A 131 -7.59 -4.49 -1.60
C LEU A 131 -7.53 -3.38 -0.56
N LEU A 132 -7.93 -2.17 -0.94
CA LEU A 132 -7.97 -1.01 -0.07
C LEU A 132 -9.37 -0.42 -0.04
N ALA A 133 -9.94 -0.30 1.16
CA ALA A 133 -11.19 0.42 1.38
C ALA A 133 -10.90 1.86 1.78
N VAL A 134 -11.41 2.79 1.01
CA VAL A 134 -11.15 4.22 1.16
C VAL A 134 -12.46 4.96 1.47
N LEU A 135 -12.47 5.73 2.54
CA LEU A 135 -13.56 6.64 2.86
C LEU A 135 -13.40 7.92 2.05
N ILE A 136 -14.37 8.21 1.20
CA ILE A 136 -14.44 9.44 0.41
C ILE A 136 -15.31 10.44 1.14
N ASN A 137 -14.79 11.65 1.34
CA ASN A 137 -15.50 12.74 2.03
C ASN A 137 -16.06 12.32 3.41
N GLY A 138 -15.38 11.39 4.08
CA GLY A 138 -15.78 10.87 5.39
C GLY A 138 -16.99 9.93 5.40
N ARG A 139 -17.52 9.56 4.23
CA ARG A 139 -18.71 8.68 4.11
C ARG A 139 -18.34 7.22 4.43
N LYS A 140 -18.85 6.69 5.54
CA LYS A 140 -18.63 5.29 5.93
C LYS A 140 -19.56 4.31 5.19
N SER A 141 -20.74 4.76 4.80
CA SER A 141 -21.79 3.91 4.18
C SER A 141 -21.45 3.46 2.75
N LYS A 142 -20.50 4.12 2.11
CA LYS A 142 -20.09 3.85 0.73
C LYS A 142 -18.57 4.03 0.62
N ALA A 143 -17.83 3.01 1.01
CA ALA A 143 -16.39 3.02 0.81
C ALA A 143 -16.05 2.76 -0.65
N LEU A 144 -15.03 3.45 -1.15
CA LEU A 144 -14.42 3.13 -2.43
C LEU A 144 -13.44 1.96 -2.22
N ASN A 145 -13.67 0.87 -2.93
CA ASN A 145 -12.78 -0.29 -2.87
C ASN A 145 -11.91 -0.34 -4.13
N LEU A 146 -10.60 -0.23 -3.91
CA LEU A 146 -9.59 -0.29 -4.96
C LEU A 146 -8.66 -1.47 -4.74
N GLU A 147 -8.24 -2.10 -5.83
CA GLU A 147 -7.23 -3.14 -5.84
C GLU A 147 -5.91 -2.59 -6.36
N TYR A 148 -4.84 -2.81 -5.61
CA TYR A 148 -3.47 -2.58 -6.05
C TYR A 148 -2.86 -3.89 -6.52
N ASP A 149 -2.42 -3.94 -7.78
CA ASP A 149 -1.66 -5.05 -8.33
C ASP A 149 -0.16 -4.82 -8.14
N PRO A 150 0.52 -5.56 -7.25
CA PRO A 150 1.94 -5.39 -7.00
C PRO A 150 2.83 -5.86 -8.17
N LYS A 151 2.30 -6.65 -9.12
CA LYS A 151 3.04 -7.12 -10.28
C LYS A 151 3.18 -6.01 -11.33
N ASN A 152 2.09 -5.30 -11.60
CA ASN A 152 2.04 -4.24 -12.60
C ASN A 152 2.15 -2.85 -11.99
N HIS A 153 2.10 -2.75 -10.65
CA HIS A 153 2.04 -1.50 -9.89
C HIS A 153 0.87 -0.59 -10.26
N SER A 154 -0.20 -1.19 -10.81
CA SER A 154 -1.39 -0.50 -11.29
C SER A 154 -2.54 -0.58 -10.27
N LEU A 155 -3.54 0.29 -10.47
CA LEU A 155 -4.79 0.25 -9.73
C LEU A 155 -5.91 -0.32 -10.59
N ASN A 156 -6.86 -0.96 -9.92
CA ASN A 156 -8.11 -1.42 -10.51
C ASN A 156 -9.26 -1.16 -9.52
N PHE A 157 -10.48 -1.16 -10.02
CA PHE A 157 -11.63 -1.29 -9.14
C PHE A 157 -11.66 -2.69 -8.52
N ALA A 158 -12.12 -2.78 -7.30
CA ALA A 158 -12.38 -4.07 -6.69
C ALA A 158 -13.38 -4.87 -7.54
N PRO A 159 -13.21 -6.20 -7.68
CA PRO A 159 -14.20 -7.03 -8.35
C PRO A 159 -15.57 -6.90 -7.71
N PRO A 160 -16.68 -7.02 -8.50
CA PRO A 160 -18.03 -6.94 -7.96
C PRO A 160 -18.27 -7.91 -6.80
N GLY A 161 -18.84 -7.42 -5.72
CA GLY A 161 -19.11 -8.21 -4.51
C GLY A 161 -17.91 -8.46 -3.59
N VAL A 162 -16.76 -7.87 -3.90
CA VAL A 162 -15.56 -7.92 -3.05
C VAL A 162 -15.39 -6.59 -2.33
N GLU A 163 -15.70 -6.57 -1.04
CA GLU A 163 -15.61 -5.39 -0.20
C GLU A 163 -14.92 -5.72 1.12
N LEU A 164 -14.16 -4.75 1.65
CA LEU A 164 -13.65 -4.85 3.01
C LEU A 164 -14.70 -4.33 3.99
N TYR A 165 -15.05 -5.16 4.97
CA TYR A 165 -16.01 -4.79 6.00
C TYR A 165 -15.40 -3.78 6.98
N LEU A 166 -15.97 -2.58 7.02
CA LEU A 166 -15.49 -1.46 7.84
C LEU A 166 -16.01 -1.50 9.29
N GLY A 167 -16.85 -2.47 9.63
CA GLY A 167 -17.55 -2.53 10.90
C GLY A 167 -18.76 -1.58 10.92
N PRO A 168 -19.59 -1.65 11.96
CA PRO A 168 -20.71 -0.77 12.17
C PRO A 168 -20.29 0.66 12.53
#